data_b560595fa104a659ebfc89905dd3a448
#
_entry.id   b560595fa104a659ebfc89905dd3a448
#
_cell.length_a   1.000
_cell.length_b   1.000
_cell.length_c   1.000
_cell.angle_alpha   90.00
_cell.angle_beta   90.00
_cell.angle_gamma   90.00
#
_symmetry.space_group_name_H-M   'P 1'
#
loop_
_entity.id
_entity.type
_entity.pdbx_description
1 polymer ?
#
loop_
_entity_poly.entity_id
_entity_poly.type
_entity_poly.pdbx_seq_one_letter_code
_entity_poly.pdbx_strand_id
1 'polypeptide(L)'
;MFHNDFLQSVGEASGSMSGVAAAILVALAIGVSPVYAVLIGIATSGFGILPGFFAGYVCAFVVKFLEKKLPAGVEFLAILFIAAPISRGMAMLMDPLVNATLGKIGSMISVATTESPIIMGIMLGGLITVISTSPLSSMALTAMLGLTGLPMAIGSLAVAASAPMNFIFFKRLKICSKKDTIAVAIEPLTQADVVSANPIPIYATNFVGGALAGIITSLFQLVNNAPGTASPIPGLLVLFGFNDVVKVTIAAILCGIVTTIVGYIGSIVFRKYPIRSADEIRGVTSEEKVA
;
A
#
# COMPACT_ATOMS: atom_id res chain seq x y z
N MET A 1 -26.58 8.96 3.11
CA MET A 1 -25.47 8.26 3.76
C MET A 1 -24.59 9.31 4.39
N PHE A 2 -23.90 9.07 5.48
CA PHE A 2 -23.28 10.09 6.31
C PHE A 2 -22.41 11.09 5.51
N HIS A 3 -23.02 12.17 5.03
CA HIS A 3 -22.28 13.39 4.67
C HIS A 3 -21.81 13.98 6.00
N ASN A 4 -20.61 13.58 6.40
CA ASN A 4 -19.96 14.19 7.54
C ASN A 4 -18.80 15.02 6.97
N ASP A 5 -19.03 16.31 6.85
CA ASP A 5 -18.07 17.27 6.32
C ASP A 5 -16.71 17.18 7.05
N PHE A 6 -16.73 16.82 8.33
CA PHE A 6 -15.50 16.59 9.09
C PHE A 6 -14.72 15.39 8.56
N LEU A 7 -15.36 14.23 8.35
CA LEU A 7 -14.68 13.05 7.81
C LEU A 7 -14.19 13.27 6.38
N GLN A 8 -14.95 14.00 5.58
CA GLN A 8 -14.53 14.39 4.24
C GLN A 8 -13.28 15.28 4.30
N SER A 9 -13.26 16.30 5.15
CA SER A 9 -12.11 17.20 5.32
C SER A 9 -10.86 16.45 5.80
N VAL A 10 -11.00 15.46 6.68
CA VAL A 10 -9.90 14.59 7.12
C VAL A 10 -9.36 13.76 5.96
N GLY A 11 -10.25 13.19 5.14
CA GLY A 11 -9.87 12.42 3.96
C GLY A 11 -9.12 13.27 2.92
N GLU A 12 -9.62 14.45 2.61
CA GLU A 12 -9.00 15.40 1.67
C GLU A 12 -7.63 15.88 2.18
N ALA A 13 -7.53 16.25 3.45
CA ALA A 13 -6.26 16.66 4.07
C ALA A 13 -5.23 15.51 4.00
N SER A 14 -5.62 14.30 4.38
CA SER A 14 -4.73 13.13 4.35
C SER A 14 -4.31 12.77 2.93
N GLY A 15 -5.22 12.81 1.97
CA GLY A 15 -4.94 12.54 0.55
C GLY A 15 -3.97 13.53 -0.08
N SER A 16 -4.11 14.82 0.25
CA SER A 16 -3.25 15.89 -0.27
C SER A 16 -1.81 15.87 0.29
N MET A 17 -1.58 15.16 1.39
CA MET A 17 -0.28 15.10 2.08
C MET A 17 0.60 13.91 1.65
N SER A 18 0.20 13.11 0.68
CA SER A 18 0.94 11.91 0.27
C SER A 18 2.37 12.21 -0.20
N GLY A 19 2.57 13.27 -0.98
CA GLY A 19 3.90 13.72 -1.40
C GLY A 19 4.73 14.27 -0.25
N VAL A 20 4.08 15.00 0.68
CA VAL A 20 4.72 15.52 1.91
C VAL A 20 5.27 14.37 2.74
N ALA A 21 4.44 13.35 2.99
CA ALA A 21 4.83 12.17 3.75
C ALA A 21 6.01 11.43 3.09
N ALA A 22 5.96 11.22 1.77
CA ALA A 22 7.03 10.57 1.03
C ALA A 22 8.35 11.35 1.12
N ALA A 23 8.31 12.67 0.96
CA ALA A 23 9.49 13.51 1.05
C ALA A 23 10.11 13.51 2.46
N ILE A 24 9.28 13.59 3.51
CA ILE A 24 9.74 13.52 4.90
C ILE A 24 10.41 12.18 5.18
N LEU A 25 9.72 11.06 4.86
CA LEU A 25 10.19 9.73 5.19
C LEU A 25 11.51 9.38 4.48
N VAL A 26 11.65 9.75 3.19
CA VAL A 26 12.90 9.51 2.48
C VAL A 26 14.03 10.36 3.02
N ALA A 27 13.79 11.62 3.37
CA ALA A 27 14.80 12.48 3.97
C ALA A 27 15.28 11.95 5.33
N LEU A 28 14.34 11.48 6.18
CA LEU A 28 14.66 10.83 7.46
C LEU A 28 15.46 9.53 7.24
N ALA A 29 15.08 8.71 6.28
CA ALA A 29 15.78 7.46 5.95
C ALA A 29 17.24 7.70 5.51
N ILE A 30 17.51 8.83 4.84
CA ILE A 30 18.87 9.26 4.46
C ILE A 30 19.63 9.85 5.68
N GLY A 31 18.94 10.10 6.80
CA GLY A 31 19.54 10.63 8.03
C GLY A 31 19.58 12.16 8.11
N VAL A 32 18.64 12.84 7.48
CA VAL A 32 18.37 14.27 7.69
C VAL A 32 17.64 14.45 9.02
N SER A 33 17.94 15.52 9.75
CA SER A 33 17.23 15.80 11.00
C SER A 33 15.72 16.00 10.78
N PRO A 34 14.86 15.64 11.77
CA PRO A 34 13.40 15.72 11.60
C PRO A 34 12.90 17.12 11.21
N VAL A 35 13.50 18.18 11.76
CA VAL A 35 13.12 19.56 11.45
C VAL A 35 13.33 19.88 9.97
N TYR A 36 14.49 19.53 9.43
CA TYR A 36 14.80 19.78 8.01
C TYR A 36 14.02 18.84 7.07
N ALA A 37 13.79 17.59 7.49
CA ALA A 37 12.94 16.68 6.73
C ALA A 37 11.51 17.22 6.58
N VAL A 38 10.94 17.80 7.65
CA VAL A 38 9.62 18.44 7.61
C VAL A 38 9.61 19.66 6.70
N LEU A 39 10.65 20.52 6.76
CA LEU A 39 10.76 21.68 5.87
C LEU A 39 10.79 21.28 4.38
N ILE A 40 11.57 20.26 4.04
CA ILE A 40 11.61 19.68 2.69
C ILE A 40 10.21 19.17 2.30
N GLY A 41 9.57 18.41 3.19
CA GLY A 41 8.30 17.76 2.93
C GLY A 41 7.16 18.75 2.70
N ILE A 42 7.01 19.76 3.55
CA ILE A 42 5.95 20.77 3.42
C ILE A 42 6.00 21.47 2.04
N ALA A 43 7.20 21.68 1.50
CA ALA A 43 7.38 22.26 0.19
C ALA A 43 6.79 21.41 -0.96
N THR A 44 6.56 20.12 -0.75
CA THR A 44 5.93 19.20 -1.72
C THR A 44 4.42 19.07 -1.59
N SER A 45 3.78 19.91 -0.77
CA SER A 45 2.33 19.91 -0.61
C SER A 45 1.61 20.07 -1.96
N GLY A 46 0.58 19.24 -2.18
CA GLY A 46 -0.20 19.20 -3.41
C GLY A 46 0.40 18.32 -4.52
N PHE A 47 1.57 17.72 -4.31
CA PHE A 47 2.13 16.73 -5.22
C PHE A 47 1.91 15.30 -4.75
N GLY A 48 1.93 14.36 -5.70
CA GLY A 48 1.79 12.93 -5.43
C GLY A 48 3.04 12.32 -4.78
N ILE A 49 2.92 11.03 -4.45
CA ILE A 49 3.95 10.26 -3.73
C ILE A 49 5.31 10.31 -4.44
N LEU A 50 5.37 10.03 -5.76
CA LEU A 50 6.64 9.96 -6.49
C LEU A 50 7.32 11.33 -6.65
N PRO A 51 6.64 12.39 -7.08
CA PRO A 51 7.23 13.73 -7.08
C PRO A 51 7.78 14.12 -5.71
N GLY A 52 7.02 13.83 -4.63
CA GLY A 52 7.47 14.06 -3.26
C GLY A 52 8.70 13.22 -2.87
N PHE A 53 8.71 11.94 -3.23
CA PHE A 53 9.86 11.07 -2.99
C PHE A 53 11.14 11.61 -3.65
N PHE A 54 11.09 11.94 -4.94
CA PHE A 54 12.25 12.47 -5.64
C PHE A 54 12.71 13.82 -5.09
N ALA A 55 11.78 14.69 -4.75
CA ALA A 55 12.09 15.96 -4.11
C ALA A 55 12.81 15.76 -2.77
N GLY A 56 12.28 14.93 -1.90
CA GLY A 56 12.88 14.58 -0.61
C GLY A 56 14.24 13.91 -0.75
N TYR A 57 14.37 12.98 -1.71
CA TYR A 57 15.63 12.30 -1.99
C TYR A 57 16.74 13.27 -2.39
N VAL A 58 16.51 14.11 -3.38
CA VAL A 58 17.51 15.09 -3.86
C VAL A 58 17.82 16.11 -2.76
N CYS A 59 16.80 16.66 -2.11
CA CYS A 59 16.99 17.68 -1.08
C CYS A 59 17.68 17.15 0.17
N ALA A 60 17.54 15.87 0.49
CA ALA A 60 18.29 15.28 1.61
C ALA A 60 19.82 15.42 1.44
N PHE A 61 20.33 15.25 0.22
CA PHE A 61 21.76 15.47 -0.04
C PHE A 61 22.14 16.94 0.00
N VAL A 62 21.26 17.84 -0.48
CA VAL A 62 21.48 19.30 -0.40
C VAL A 62 21.58 19.72 1.08
N VAL A 63 20.65 19.26 1.92
CA VAL A 63 20.66 19.57 3.36
C VAL A 63 21.91 19.05 4.03
N LYS A 64 22.29 17.78 3.82
CA LYS A 64 23.53 17.22 4.38
C LYS A 64 24.78 17.96 3.93
N PHE A 65 24.80 18.45 2.73
CA PHE A 65 25.91 19.28 2.24
C PHE A 65 25.95 20.62 2.97
N LEU A 66 24.82 21.28 3.16
CA LEU A 66 24.72 22.57 3.87
C LEU A 66 25.09 22.43 5.35
N GLU A 67 24.57 21.40 6.04
CA GLU A 67 24.92 21.09 7.45
C GLU A 67 26.42 20.89 7.63
N LYS A 68 27.09 20.25 6.66
CA LYS A 68 28.54 20.00 6.74
C LYS A 68 29.40 21.25 6.48
N LYS A 69 28.88 22.20 5.71
CA LYS A 69 29.66 23.36 5.21
C LYS A 69 29.42 24.64 5.99
N LEU A 70 28.25 24.76 6.61
CA LEU A 70 27.82 26.00 7.27
C LEU A 70 27.91 25.88 8.79
N PRO A 71 28.23 26.98 9.50
CA PRO A 71 28.22 27.00 10.98
C PRO A 71 26.80 26.92 11.54
N ALA A 72 26.71 26.44 12.80
CA ALA A 72 25.44 26.28 13.52
C ALA A 72 24.61 27.57 13.54
N GLY A 73 23.35 27.46 13.17
CA GLY A 73 22.38 28.56 13.06
C GLY A 73 22.31 29.19 11.66
N VAL A 74 23.41 29.29 10.92
CA VAL A 74 23.40 29.77 9.54
C VAL A 74 22.84 28.71 8.61
N GLU A 75 23.16 27.44 8.89
CA GLU A 75 22.62 26.33 8.09
C GLU A 75 21.10 26.29 8.08
N PHE A 76 20.42 26.62 9.19
CA PHE A 76 18.97 26.62 9.26
C PHE A 76 18.34 27.61 8.26
N LEU A 77 18.87 28.83 8.22
CA LEU A 77 18.41 29.84 7.25
C LEU A 77 18.74 29.41 5.82
N ALA A 78 19.94 28.89 5.58
CA ALA A 78 20.33 28.41 4.27
C ALA A 78 19.45 27.25 3.79
N ILE A 79 19.10 26.29 4.66
CA ILE A 79 18.22 25.18 4.34
C ILE A 79 16.81 25.70 4.04
N LEU A 80 16.28 26.63 4.81
CA LEU A 80 14.97 27.21 4.58
C LEU A 80 14.88 27.90 3.21
N PHE A 81 15.88 28.71 2.87
CA PHE A 81 15.87 29.50 1.63
C PHE A 81 16.37 28.75 0.39
N ILE A 82 17.10 27.66 0.55
CA ILE A 82 17.67 26.89 -0.56
C ILE A 82 16.96 25.54 -0.73
N ALA A 83 16.86 24.73 0.31
CA ALA A 83 16.36 23.37 0.20
C ALA A 83 14.84 23.32 -0.04
N ALA A 84 14.05 24.18 0.60
CA ALA A 84 12.61 24.21 0.39
C ALA A 84 12.22 24.62 -1.04
N PRO A 85 12.78 25.69 -1.66
CA PRO A 85 12.55 25.99 -3.08
C PRO A 85 13.04 24.89 -4.03
N ILE A 86 14.20 24.26 -3.77
CA ILE A 86 14.68 23.13 -4.56
C ILE A 86 13.71 21.95 -4.46
N SER A 87 13.22 21.63 -3.26
CA SER A 87 12.22 20.59 -3.06
C SER A 87 10.96 20.84 -3.90
N ARG A 88 10.42 22.05 -3.84
CA ARG A 88 9.27 22.44 -4.64
C ARG A 88 9.54 22.33 -6.14
N GLY A 89 10.68 22.85 -6.60
CA GLY A 89 11.10 22.79 -8.00
C GLY A 89 11.29 21.37 -8.51
N MET A 90 11.88 20.48 -7.70
CA MET A 90 12.02 19.06 -8.03
C MET A 90 10.67 18.35 -8.12
N ALA A 91 9.75 18.62 -7.21
CA ALA A 91 8.40 18.06 -7.27
C ALA A 91 7.68 18.53 -8.56
N MET A 92 7.76 19.82 -8.88
CA MET A 92 7.18 20.39 -10.12
C MET A 92 7.79 19.81 -11.40
N LEU A 93 9.08 19.51 -11.40
CA LEU A 93 9.79 18.91 -12.54
C LEU A 93 9.39 17.44 -12.73
N MET A 94 9.23 16.70 -11.63
CA MET A 94 8.89 15.27 -11.67
C MET A 94 7.41 15.00 -11.93
N ASP A 95 6.51 15.89 -11.52
CA ASP A 95 5.07 15.70 -11.62
C ASP A 95 4.59 15.43 -13.08
N PRO A 96 4.93 16.23 -14.09
CA PRO A 96 4.53 15.93 -15.47
C PRO A 96 5.14 14.62 -15.99
N LEU A 97 6.35 14.25 -15.58
CA LEU A 97 6.99 13.01 -16.00
C LEU A 97 6.27 11.78 -15.42
N VAL A 98 5.91 11.84 -14.15
CA VAL A 98 5.13 10.80 -13.46
C VAL A 98 3.73 10.67 -14.10
N ASN A 99 3.04 11.77 -14.31
CA ASN A 99 1.71 11.77 -14.93
C ASN A 99 1.74 11.30 -16.39
N ALA A 100 2.79 11.65 -17.15
CA ALA A 100 2.95 11.18 -18.52
C ALA A 100 3.23 9.67 -18.64
N THR A 101 3.72 9.03 -17.60
CA THR A 101 4.03 7.58 -17.57
C THR A 101 2.98 6.80 -16.80
N LEU A 102 2.94 6.93 -15.47
CA LEU A 102 2.07 6.15 -14.62
C LEU A 102 0.59 6.52 -14.77
N GLY A 103 0.27 7.78 -14.99
CA GLY A 103 -1.10 8.21 -15.27
C GLY A 103 -1.64 7.61 -16.56
N LYS A 104 -0.82 7.45 -17.60
CA LYS A 104 -1.21 6.74 -18.83
C LYS A 104 -1.44 5.26 -18.58
N ILE A 105 -0.58 4.61 -17.80
CA ILE A 105 -0.77 3.20 -17.43
C ILE A 105 -2.09 3.05 -16.66
N GLY A 106 -2.36 3.92 -15.68
CA GLY A 106 -3.61 3.92 -14.94
C GLY A 106 -4.84 4.11 -15.82
N SER A 107 -4.80 5.02 -16.80
CA SER A 107 -5.89 5.22 -17.77
C SER A 107 -6.10 4.01 -18.67
N MET A 108 -5.03 3.36 -19.13
CA MET A 108 -5.11 2.12 -19.90
C MET A 108 -5.74 0.98 -19.08
N ILE A 109 -5.39 0.85 -17.80
CA ILE A 109 -6.00 -0.10 -16.89
C ILE A 109 -7.51 0.19 -16.75
N SER A 110 -7.91 1.44 -16.61
CA SER A 110 -9.32 1.84 -16.49
C SER A 110 -10.10 1.47 -17.75
N VAL A 111 -9.58 1.76 -18.94
CA VAL A 111 -10.20 1.38 -20.22
C VAL A 111 -10.31 -0.14 -20.34
N ALA A 112 -9.23 -0.87 -20.12
CA ALA A 112 -9.25 -2.33 -20.19
C ALA A 112 -10.24 -2.96 -19.19
N THR A 113 -10.41 -2.33 -18.01
CA THR A 113 -11.36 -2.79 -16.99
C THR A 113 -12.81 -2.58 -17.44
N THR A 114 -13.13 -1.51 -18.17
CA THR A 114 -14.47 -1.29 -18.72
C THR A 114 -14.78 -2.22 -19.88
N GLU A 115 -13.80 -2.56 -20.72
CA GLU A 115 -13.97 -3.47 -21.84
C GLU A 115 -14.07 -4.94 -21.41
N SER A 116 -13.29 -5.35 -20.41
CA SER A 116 -13.22 -6.74 -19.94
C SER A 116 -13.16 -6.82 -18.41
N PRO A 117 -14.25 -6.48 -17.68
CA PRO A 117 -14.24 -6.37 -16.22
C PRO A 117 -13.78 -7.63 -15.50
N ILE A 118 -14.19 -8.82 -15.98
CA ILE A 118 -13.85 -10.09 -15.33
C ILE A 118 -12.37 -10.42 -15.52
N ILE A 119 -11.84 -10.27 -16.74
CA ILE A 119 -10.42 -10.53 -17.01
C ILE A 119 -9.55 -9.57 -16.20
N MET A 120 -9.90 -8.30 -16.21
CA MET A 120 -9.18 -7.31 -15.42
C MET A 120 -9.38 -7.52 -13.92
N GLY A 121 -10.54 -8.04 -13.51
CA GLY A 121 -10.78 -8.48 -12.13
C GLY A 121 -9.79 -9.56 -11.68
N ILE A 122 -9.56 -10.56 -12.51
CA ILE A 122 -8.56 -11.61 -12.26
C ILE A 122 -7.16 -11.01 -12.14
N MET A 123 -6.76 -10.20 -13.12
CA MET A 123 -5.42 -9.64 -13.20
C MET A 123 -5.15 -8.65 -12.08
N LEU A 124 -6.01 -7.65 -11.90
CA LEU A 124 -5.83 -6.61 -10.88
C LEU A 124 -6.02 -7.17 -9.47
N GLY A 125 -7.07 -7.97 -9.25
CA GLY A 125 -7.31 -8.59 -7.96
C GLY A 125 -6.14 -9.47 -7.53
N GLY A 126 -5.65 -10.33 -8.41
CA GLY A 126 -4.48 -11.17 -8.16
C GLY A 126 -3.21 -10.38 -7.91
N LEU A 127 -2.85 -9.47 -8.83
CA LEU A 127 -1.60 -8.70 -8.73
C LEU A 127 -1.58 -7.75 -7.52
N ILE A 128 -2.66 -6.99 -7.29
CA ILE A 128 -2.70 -6.02 -6.19
C ILE A 128 -2.65 -6.75 -4.84
N THR A 129 -3.29 -7.93 -4.73
CA THR A 129 -3.23 -8.74 -3.51
C THR A 129 -1.83 -9.31 -3.26
N VAL A 130 -1.12 -9.76 -4.29
CA VAL A 130 0.30 -10.16 -4.17
C VAL A 130 1.16 -8.98 -3.72
N ILE A 131 0.98 -7.82 -4.34
CA ILE A 131 1.73 -6.61 -4.00
C ILE A 131 1.45 -6.19 -2.56
N SER A 132 0.21 -6.28 -2.08
CA SER A 132 -0.16 -5.92 -0.70
C SER A 132 0.50 -6.80 0.36
N THR A 133 0.86 -8.04 0.01
CA THR A 133 1.59 -8.95 0.91
C THR A 133 3.10 -8.87 0.74
N SER A 134 3.58 -8.30 -0.34
CA SER A 134 5.01 -8.11 -0.62
C SER A 134 5.57 -6.90 0.15
N PRO A 135 6.91 -6.70 0.17
CA PRO A 135 7.51 -5.48 0.73
C PRO A 135 7.13 -4.18 0.00
N LEU A 136 6.33 -4.28 -1.06
CA LEU A 136 5.82 -3.14 -1.80
C LEU A 136 4.48 -2.68 -1.22
N SER A 137 4.20 -1.39 -1.32
CA SER A 137 2.92 -0.84 -0.87
C SER A 137 1.90 -0.85 -2.00
N SER A 138 0.84 -1.66 -1.87
CA SER A 138 -0.31 -1.64 -2.79
C SER A 138 -1.05 -0.29 -2.76
N MET A 139 -1.08 0.37 -1.60
CA MET A 139 -1.64 1.71 -1.46
C MET A 139 -0.85 2.72 -2.29
N ALA A 140 0.49 2.72 -2.14
CA ALA A 140 1.35 3.61 -2.91
C ALA A 140 1.22 3.35 -4.42
N LEU A 141 1.23 2.09 -4.85
CA LEU A 141 1.10 1.73 -6.26
C LEU A 141 -0.23 2.21 -6.85
N THR A 142 -1.36 1.92 -6.19
CA THR A 142 -2.68 2.29 -6.69
C THR A 142 -2.90 3.80 -6.69
N ALA A 143 -2.29 4.52 -5.74
CA ALA A 143 -2.26 5.99 -5.74
C ALA A 143 -1.40 6.56 -6.89
N MET A 144 -0.21 6.00 -7.12
CA MET A 144 0.68 6.43 -8.21
C MET A 144 0.08 6.19 -9.60
N LEU A 145 -0.67 5.10 -9.77
CA LEU A 145 -1.40 4.79 -11.00
C LEU A 145 -2.69 5.62 -11.14
N GLY A 146 -3.10 6.34 -10.11
CA GLY A 146 -4.35 7.12 -10.10
C GLY A 146 -5.59 6.26 -10.31
N LEU A 147 -5.59 5.01 -9.82
CA LEU A 147 -6.70 4.09 -10.03
C LEU A 147 -7.95 4.61 -9.34
N THR A 148 -9.06 4.65 -10.07
CA THR A 148 -10.39 5.02 -9.59
C THR A 148 -11.46 4.11 -10.18
N GLY A 149 -12.69 4.22 -9.72
CA GLY A 149 -13.81 3.43 -10.25
C GLY A 149 -13.69 1.94 -9.93
N LEU A 150 -14.06 1.09 -10.89
CA LEU A 150 -14.02 -0.36 -10.76
C LEU A 150 -12.59 -0.91 -10.54
N PRO A 151 -11.53 -0.45 -11.24
CA PRO A 151 -10.16 -0.92 -10.98
C PRO A 151 -9.73 -0.74 -9.52
N MET A 152 -10.04 0.42 -8.95
CA MET A 152 -9.70 0.69 -7.55
C MET A 152 -10.56 -0.13 -6.58
N ALA A 153 -11.84 -0.34 -6.90
CA ALA A 153 -12.71 -1.19 -6.10
C ALA A 153 -12.23 -2.65 -6.08
N ILE A 154 -11.78 -3.18 -7.24
CA ILE A 154 -11.17 -4.51 -7.33
C ILE A 154 -9.97 -4.63 -6.39
N GLY A 155 -9.03 -3.68 -6.45
CA GLY A 155 -7.87 -3.68 -5.57
C GLY A 155 -8.24 -3.60 -4.09
N SER A 156 -9.14 -2.70 -3.74
CA SER A 156 -9.57 -2.48 -2.35
C SER A 156 -10.24 -3.72 -1.75
N LEU A 157 -11.21 -4.32 -2.46
CA LEU A 157 -11.94 -5.46 -1.91
C LEU A 157 -11.11 -6.75 -1.93
N ALA A 158 -10.28 -6.95 -2.97
CA ALA A 158 -9.40 -8.12 -3.04
C ALA A 158 -8.37 -8.12 -1.90
N VAL A 159 -7.76 -6.97 -1.61
CA VAL A 159 -6.83 -6.82 -0.47
C VAL A 159 -7.56 -6.98 0.86
N ALA A 160 -8.75 -6.40 1.03
CA ALA A 160 -9.54 -6.59 2.24
C ALA A 160 -9.90 -8.07 2.46
N ALA A 161 -10.30 -8.77 1.41
CA ALA A 161 -10.63 -10.19 1.47
C ALA A 161 -9.40 -11.10 1.67
N SER A 162 -8.18 -10.61 1.45
CA SER A 162 -6.98 -11.38 1.73
C SER A 162 -6.71 -11.57 3.22
N ALA A 163 -7.29 -10.76 4.09
CA ALA A 163 -7.12 -10.84 5.54
C ALA A 163 -7.47 -12.23 6.11
N PRO A 164 -8.69 -12.77 5.94
CA PRO A 164 -9.03 -14.11 6.42
C PRO A 164 -8.24 -15.21 5.70
N MET A 165 -7.90 -15.04 4.43
CA MET A 165 -7.06 -15.96 3.67
C MET A 165 -5.67 -16.11 4.30
N ASN A 166 -4.98 -14.98 4.51
CA ASN A 166 -3.66 -14.97 5.10
C ASN A 166 -3.69 -15.50 6.53
N PHE A 167 -4.70 -15.11 7.33
CA PHE A 167 -4.87 -15.65 8.67
C PHE A 167 -4.92 -17.18 8.70
N ILE A 168 -5.78 -17.80 7.89
CA ILE A 168 -5.93 -19.26 7.82
C ILE A 168 -4.66 -19.91 7.29
N PHE A 169 -4.06 -19.37 6.22
CA PHE A 169 -2.87 -19.90 5.60
C PHE A 169 -1.68 -19.92 6.57
N PHE A 170 -1.37 -18.78 7.20
CA PHE A 170 -0.27 -18.65 8.16
C PHE A 170 -0.48 -19.50 9.42
N LYS A 171 -1.71 -19.51 9.95
CA LYS A 171 -2.07 -20.31 11.13
C LYS A 171 -1.88 -21.81 10.89
N ARG A 172 -2.36 -22.31 9.75
CA ARG A 172 -2.33 -23.77 9.45
C ARG A 172 -0.93 -24.27 9.14
N LEU A 173 -0.12 -23.48 8.47
CA LEU A 173 1.28 -23.80 8.17
C LEU A 173 2.25 -23.45 9.31
N LYS A 174 1.75 -22.85 10.39
CA LYS A 174 2.54 -22.43 11.56
C LYS A 174 3.73 -21.54 11.19
N ILE A 175 3.52 -20.62 10.23
CA ILE A 175 4.57 -19.75 9.71
C ILE A 175 5.02 -18.74 10.76
N CYS A 176 4.08 -18.20 11.53
CA CYS A 176 4.31 -17.16 12.53
C CYS A 176 3.68 -17.50 13.88
N SER A 177 4.05 -16.75 14.91
CA SER A 177 3.36 -16.72 16.19
C SER A 177 1.87 -16.34 16.02
N LYS A 178 1.04 -16.60 17.03
CA LYS A 178 -0.38 -16.20 17.00
C LYS A 178 -0.53 -14.69 16.83
N LYS A 179 0.32 -13.89 17.48
CA LYS A 179 0.33 -12.43 17.39
C LYS A 179 0.65 -11.96 15.97
N ASP A 180 1.72 -12.50 15.37
CA ASP A 180 2.15 -12.15 14.03
C ASP A 180 1.15 -12.63 12.95
N THR A 181 0.49 -13.77 13.19
CA THR A 181 -0.58 -14.26 12.30
C THR A 181 -1.79 -13.31 12.30
N ILE A 182 -2.12 -12.68 13.42
CA ILE A 182 -3.14 -11.64 13.48
C ILE A 182 -2.63 -10.37 12.78
N ALA A 183 -1.38 -10.00 13.02
CA ALA A 183 -0.78 -8.82 12.40
C ALA A 183 -0.80 -8.90 10.87
N VAL A 184 -0.44 -10.04 10.26
CA VAL A 184 -0.49 -10.24 8.80
C VAL A 184 -1.90 -10.15 8.24
N ALA A 185 -2.92 -10.51 8.99
CA ALA A 185 -4.32 -10.37 8.57
C ALA A 185 -4.79 -8.90 8.57
N ILE A 186 -4.29 -8.10 9.51
CA ILE A 186 -4.63 -6.68 9.62
C ILE A 186 -3.86 -5.85 8.59
N GLU A 187 -2.54 -6.06 8.51
CA GLU A 187 -1.63 -5.36 7.59
C GLU A 187 -0.47 -6.29 7.22
N PRO A 188 -0.53 -6.92 6.04
CA PRO A 188 0.46 -7.91 5.60
C PRO A 188 1.91 -7.39 5.61
N LEU A 189 2.11 -6.09 5.37
CA LEU A 189 3.42 -5.47 5.34
C LEU A 189 4.18 -5.59 6.67
N THR A 190 3.46 -5.77 7.79
CA THR A 190 4.07 -6.00 9.12
C THR A 190 4.91 -7.27 9.20
N GLN A 191 4.71 -8.22 8.28
CA GLN A 191 5.40 -9.50 8.18
C GLN A 191 6.14 -9.64 6.83
N ALA A 192 6.62 -8.52 6.26
CA ALA A 192 7.27 -8.49 4.96
C ALA A 192 8.54 -9.35 4.88
N ASP A 193 9.28 -9.49 5.98
CA ASP A 193 10.44 -10.37 6.13
C ASP A 193 10.07 -11.84 5.90
N VAL A 194 8.99 -12.29 6.56
CA VAL A 194 8.50 -13.67 6.47
C VAL A 194 7.88 -13.96 5.10
N VAL A 195 7.14 -13.01 4.56
CA VAL A 195 6.55 -13.11 3.22
C VAL A 195 7.66 -13.21 2.16
N SER A 196 8.68 -12.35 2.25
CA SER A 196 9.81 -12.35 1.31
C SER A 196 10.67 -13.62 1.38
N ALA A 197 10.71 -14.27 2.54
CA ALA A 197 11.41 -15.54 2.71
C ALA A 197 10.62 -16.75 2.18
N ASN A 198 9.31 -16.59 1.94
CA ASN A 198 8.40 -17.65 1.46
C ASN A 198 7.55 -17.19 0.26
N PRO A 199 8.14 -16.65 -0.81
CA PRO A 199 7.37 -15.94 -1.85
C PRO A 199 6.42 -16.87 -2.60
N ILE A 200 6.87 -18.06 -3.02
CA ILE A 200 6.08 -18.95 -3.88
C ILE A 200 4.75 -19.35 -3.22
N PRO A 201 4.72 -19.94 -2.01
CA PRO A 201 3.46 -20.37 -1.41
C PRO A 201 2.53 -19.20 -1.07
N ILE A 202 3.10 -18.09 -0.59
CA ILE A 202 2.30 -16.93 -0.18
C ILE A 202 1.76 -16.18 -1.40
N TYR A 203 2.61 -15.85 -2.39
CA TYR A 203 2.16 -15.09 -3.56
C TYR A 203 1.22 -15.91 -4.45
N ALA A 204 1.45 -17.20 -4.64
CA ALA A 204 0.54 -18.04 -5.41
C ALA A 204 -0.86 -18.10 -4.76
N THR A 205 -0.92 -18.28 -3.43
CA THR A 205 -2.18 -18.30 -2.71
C THR A 205 -2.88 -16.94 -2.78
N ASN A 206 -2.13 -15.85 -2.57
CA ASN A 206 -2.67 -14.49 -2.65
C ASN A 206 -3.15 -14.13 -4.06
N PHE A 207 -2.42 -14.54 -5.11
CA PHE A 207 -2.85 -14.31 -6.48
C PHE A 207 -4.20 -14.99 -6.78
N VAL A 208 -4.34 -16.26 -6.43
CA VAL A 208 -5.58 -17.01 -6.68
C VAL A 208 -6.75 -16.41 -5.89
N GLY A 209 -6.55 -16.13 -4.59
CA GLY A 209 -7.58 -15.54 -3.75
C GLY A 209 -7.99 -14.14 -4.22
N GLY A 210 -7.00 -13.31 -4.54
CA GLY A 210 -7.22 -11.96 -5.07
C GLY A 210 -7.93 -11.96 -6.43
N ALA A 211 -7.56 -12.88 -7.32
CA ALA A 211 -8.21 -13.04 -8.62
C ALA A 211 -9.70 -13.38 -8.48
N LEU A 212 -10.04 -14.33 -7.61
CA LEU A 212 -11.43 -14.70 -7.35
C LEU A 212 -12.22 -13.55 -6.69
N ALA A 213 -11.62 -12.84 -5.74
CA ALA A 213 -12.24 -11.66 -5.17
C ALA A 213 -12.43 -10.54 -6.21
N GLY A 214 -11.48 -10.38 -7.14
CA GLY A 214 -11.59 -9.42 -8.24
C GLY A 214 -12.71 -9.75 -9.20
N ILE A 215 -12.95 -11.04 -9.51
CA ILE A 215 -14.12 -11.48 -10.30
C ILE A 215 -15.42 -11.08 -9.60
N ILE A 216 -15.53 -11.39 -8.29
CA ILE A 216 -16.74 -11.05 -7.51
C ILE A 216 -16.95 -9.54 -7.52
N THR A 217 -15.90 -8.75 -7.25
CA THR A 217 -15.98 -7.28 -7.26
C THR A 217 -16.46 -6.76 -8.61
N SER A 218 -15.96 -7.34 -9.71
CA SER A 218 -16.36 -6.98 -11.06
C SER A 218 -17.82 -7.33 -11.37
N LEU A 219 -18.30 -8.49 -10.91
CA LEU A 219 -19.70 -8.88 -11.08
C LEU A 219 -20.65 -7.96 -10.29
N PHE A 220 -20.22 -7.49 -9.13
CA PHE A 220 -20.98 -6.53 -8.33
C PHE A 220 -20.83 -5.09 -8.84
N GLN A 221 -19.98 -4.81 -9.83
CA GLN A 221 -19.77 -3.46 -10.37
C GLN A 221 -19.57 -2.42 -9.25
N LEU A 222 -18.68 -2.71 -8.30
CA LEU A 222 -18.36 -1.79 -7.22
C LEU A 222 -17.48 -0.65 -7.72
N VAL A 223 -17.60 0.50 -7.08
CA VAL A 223 -16.85 1.72 -7.42
C VAL A 223 -16.05 2.19 -6.22
N ASN A 224 -14.82 2.64 -6.45
CA ASN A 224 -14.01 3.33 -5.46
C ASN A 224 -13.26 4.49 -6.13
N ASN A 225 -13.63 5.72 -5.79
CA ASN A 225 -13.01 6.92 -6.36
C ASN A 225 -11.93 7.52 -5.45
N ALA A 226 -11.44 6.76 -4.46
CA ALA A 226 -10.34 7.15 -3.59
C ALA A 226 -9.07 6.36 -3.93
N PRO A 227 -8.14 6.92 -4.75
CA PRO A 227 -6.88 6.25 -5.07
C PRO A 227 -6.05 5.95 -3.81
N GLY A 228 -5.29 4.86 -3.84
CA GLY A 228 -4.39 4.54 -2.73
C GLY A 228 -5.05 3.91 -1.51
N THR A 229 -6.27 3.37 -1.64
CA THR A 229 -6.99 2.73 -0.53
C THR A 229 -6.95 1.19 -0.59
N ALA A 230 -6.04 0.60 -1.36
CA ALA A 230 -5.87 -0.85 -1.45
C ALA A 230 -5.14 -1.40 -0.21
N SER A 231 -5.85 -1.47 0.93
CA SER A 231 -5.38 -2.10 2.17
C SER A 231 -6.52 -2.81 2.87
N PRO A 232 -6.28 -3.73 3.82
CA PRO A 232 -7.33 -4.58 4.36
C PRO A 232 -8.51 -3.82 4.98
N ILE A 233 -8.27 -2.96 5.95
CA ILE A 233 -9.33 -2.24 6.66
C ILE A 233 -9.78 -0.98 5.90
N PRO A 234 -8.92 -0.03 5.53
CA PRO A 234 -9.33 1.16 4.78
C PRO A 234 -9.99 0.82 3.44
N GLY A 235 -9.48 -0.22 2.74
CA GLY A 235 -10.03 -0.66 1.47
C GLY A 235 -11.48 -1.10 1.54
N LEU A 236 -11.84 -1.84 2.60
CA LEU A 236 -13.23 -2.23 2.82
C LEU A 236 -14.10 -1.04 3.22
N LEU A 237 -13.63 -0.22 4.16
CA LEU A 237 -14.43 0.88 4.71
C LEU A 237 -14.77 1.94 3.65
N VAL A 238 -13.83 2.27 2.78
CA VAL A 238 -14.02 3.28 1.75
C VAL A 238 -15.07 2.88 0.71
N LEU A 239 -15.24 1.58 0.44
CA LEU A 239 -16.25 1.09 -0.50
C LEU A 239 -17.68 1.44 -0.07
N PHE A 240 -17.95 1.50 1.23
CA PHE A 240 -19.26 1.92 1.76
C PHE A 240 -19.57 3.40 1.47
N GLY A 241 -18.55 4.22 1.20
CA GLY A 241 -18.74 5.62 0.82
C GLY A 241 -19.23 5.82 -0.63
N PHE A 242 -18.94 4.85 -1.51
CA PHE A 242 -19.23 4.98 -2.94
C PHE A 242 -20.32 4.03 -3.45
N ASN A 243 -20.77 3.06 -2.64
CA ASN A 243 -21.69 2.02 -3.07
C ASN A 243 -22.81 1.80 -2.04
N ASP A 244 -23.86 1.10 -2.46
CA ASP A 244 -24.91 0.64 -1.55
C ASP A 244 -24.34 -0.32 -0.49
N VAL A 245 -24.76 -0.10 0.77
CA VAL A 245 -24.27 -0.85 1.95
C VAL A 245 -24.50 -2.35 1.83
N VAL A 246 -25.71 -2.74 1.37
CA VAL A 246 -26.08 -4.16 1.25
C VAL A 246 -25.22 -4.81 0.16
N LYS A 247 -25.04 -4.12 -0.95
CA LYS A 247 -24.21 -4.58 -2.07
C LYS A 247 -22.76 -4.82 -1.66
N VAL A 248 -22.14 -3.87 -0.95
CA VAL A 248 -20.78 -4.00 -0.43
C VAL A 248 -20.69 -5.14 0.59
N THR A 249 -21.65 -5.21 1.51
CA THR A 249 -21.66 -6.25 2.55
C THR A 249 -21.74 -7.65 1.95
N ILE A 250 -22.64 -7.87 0.99
CA ILE A 250 -22.76 -9.18 0.32
C ILE A 250 -21.46 -9.52 -0.43
N ALA A 251 -20.92 -8.58 -1.22
CA ALA A 251 -19.68 -8.79 -1.94
C ALA A 251 -18.50 -9.10 -1.00
N ALA A 252 -18.38 -8.36 0.11
CA ALA A 252 -17.33 -8.57 1.10
C ALA A 252 -17.42 -9.94 1.78
N ILE A 253 -18.63 -10.37 2.16
CA ILE A 253 -18.85 -11.70 2.75
C ILE A 253 -18.49 -12.80 1.74
N LEU A 254 -18.96 -12.70 0.50
CA LEU A 254 -18.65 -13.66 -0.55
C LEU A 254 -17.13 -13.72 -0.83
N CYS A 255 -16.49 -12.58 -0.98
CA CYS A 255 -15.04 -12.52 -1.14
C CYS A 255 -14.31 -13.14 0.07
N GLY A 256 -14.71 -12.81 1.31
CA GLY A 256 -14.13 -13.36 2.52
C GLY A 256 -14.26 -14.89 2.63
N ILE A 257 -15.42 -15.44 2.28
CA ILE A 257 -15.64 -16.90 2.25
C ILE A 257 -14.72 -17.55 1.21
N VAL A 258 -14.75 -17.05 -0.04
CA VAL A 258 -13.98 -17.63 -1.14
C VAL A 258 -12.48 -17.57 -0.86
N THR A 259 -11.97 -16.43 -0.39
CA THR A 259 -10.55 -16.28 -0.07
C THR A 259 -10.13 -17.12 1.14
N THR A 260 -11.00 -17.29 2.14
CA THR A 260 -10.76 -18.22 3.26
C THR A 260 -10.60 -19.66 2.77
N ILE A 261 -11.45 -20.10 1.85
CA ILE A 261 -11.35 -21.42 1.20
C ILE A 261 -10.03 -21.54 0.44
N VAL A 262 -9.64 -20.51 -0.33
CA VAL A 262 -8.35 -20.48 -1.02
C VAL A 262 -7.18 -20.59 -0.05
N GLY A 263 -7.19 -19.85 1.05
CA GLY A 263 -6.16 -19.94 2.08
C GLY A 263 -6.08 -21.33 2.72
N TYR A 264 -7.23 -21.95 2.94
CA TYR A 264 -7.30 -23.32 3.45
C TYR A 264 -6.72 -24.33 2.44
N ILE A 265 -7.14 -24.27 1.17
CA ILE A 265 -6.63 -25.14 0.09
C ILE A 265 -5.13 -24.91 -0.12
N GLY A 266 -4.70 -23.66 -0.18
CA GLY A 266 -3.28 -23.28 -0.28
C GLY A 266 -2.46 -23.90 0.84
N SER A 267 -2.98 -23.90 2.08
CA SER A 267 -2.30 -24.54 3.21
C SER A 267 -2.17 -26.06 3.10
N ILE A 268 -3.04 -26.72 2.33
CA ILE A 268 -2.94 -28.15 2.04
C ILE A 268 -1.92 -28.39 0.91
N VAL A 269 -2.03 -27.61 -0.16
CA VAL A 269 -1.13 -27.71 -1.34
C VAL A 269 0.32 -27.51 -0.93
N PHE A 270 0.58 -26.48 -0.14
CA PHE A 270 1.94 -26.13 0.28
C PHE A 270 2.38 -26.78 1.59
N ARG A 271 1.63 -27.74 2.14
CA ARG A 271 1.97 -28.43 3.39
C ARG A 271 3.36 -29.10 3.36
N LYS A 272 3.78 -29.61 2.20
CA LYS A 272 5.08 -30.28 2.01
C LYS A 272 6.17 -29.34 1.48
N TYR A 273 5.83 -28.08 1.20
CA TYR A 273 6.78 -27.10 0.73
C TYR A 273 7.70 -26.68 1.89
N PRO A 274 9.01 -26.47 1.66
CA PRO A 274 9.95 -26.03 2.69
C PRO A 274 9.69 -24.57 3.06
N ILE A 275 8.75 -24.36 3.98
CA ILE A 275 8.39 -23.04 4.49
C ILE A 275 9.27 -22.70 5.67
N ARG A 276 9.90 -21.53 5.65
CA ARG A 276 10.70 -20.99 6.74
C ARG A 276 9.79 -20.26 7.72
N SER A 277 9.86 -20.63 9.01
CA SER A 277 9.10 -19.95 10.06
C SER A 277 9.67 -18.57 10.39
N ALA A 278 8.85 -17.71 11.00
CA ALA A 278 9.31 -16.40 11.46
C ALA A 278 10.47 -16.51 12.47
N ASP A 279 10.42 -17.50 13.36
CA ASP A 279 11.47 -17.75 14.35
C ASP A 279 12.81 -18.09 13.68
N GLU A 280 12.79 -18.95 12.64
CA GLU A 280 13.99 -19.29 11.86
C GLU A 280 14.57 -18.09 11.11
N ILE A 281 13.70 -17.24 10.56
CA ILE A 281 14.12 -16.05 9.78
C ILE A 281 14.72 -15.00 10.70
N ARG A 282 14.15 -14.83 11.90
CA ARG A 282 14.55 -13.83 12.89
C ARG A 282 15.63 -14.31 13.85
N GLY A 283 16.04 -15.57 13.76
CA GLY A 283 17.06 -16.15 14.62
C GLY A 283 16.65 -16.27 16.11
N VAL A 284 15.35 -16.38 16.39
CA VAL A 284 14.83 -16.52 17.75
C VAL A 284 15.20 -17.90 18.29
N THR A 285 16.03 -17.94 19.32
CA THR A 285 16.45 -19.19 19.97
C THR A 285 15.37 -19.72 20.93
N SER A 286 15.44 -21.02 21.22
CA SER A 286 14.44 -21.70 22.08
C SER A 286 14.39 -21.14 23.51
N GLU A 287 15.43 -20.46 23.95
CA GLU A 287 15.53 -19.87 25.29
C GLU A 287 14.72 -18.57 25.44
N GLU A 288 14.54 -17.79 24.36
CA GLU A 288 13.73 -16.57 24.37
C GLU A 288 12.21 -16.82 24.33
N LYS A 289 11.79 -18.08 24.10
CA LYS A 289 10.35 -18.45 24.09
C LYS A 289 9.76 -18.67 25.49
N VAL A 290 10.58 -18.70 26.54
CA VAL A 290 10.18 -19.03 27.92
C VAL A 290 10.17 -17.78 28.83
N ALA A 291 10.69 -16.67 28.38
CA ALA A 291 10.67 -15.41 29.08
C ALA A 291 9.51 -14.51 28.57
#